data_0195e5f251c4c81bb1ab86288dc62e9a
#
_entry.id   0195e5f251c4c81bb1ab86288dc62e9a
#
_cell.length_a   1.000
_cell.length_b   1.000
_cell.length_c   1.000
_cell.angle_alpha   90.00
_cell.angle_beta   90.00
_cell.angle_gamma   90.00
#
_symmetry.space_group_name_H-M   'P 1'
#
loop_
_entity.id
_entity.type
_entity.pdbx_description
1 polymer ?
#
loop_
_entity_poly.entity_id
_entity_poly.type
_entity_poly.pdbx_seq_one_letter_code
_entity_poly.pdbx_strand_id
1 'polypeptide(L)'
;RNYAAFIEKYYPRIAGSSIIFPGGCEKAAGENGKQEAERNLRGAQDKKEYQISFIGTYTDYRSYLPLIRNSQGIIKKIAAHFLFRMKQHPEETAEKALEESLRKDGIVLSDEEFLEVLDGVKPMIYCIMSYYREKAVKVILEAGITLEVFGDSWKKSPFGDSPYLRIHEAVDMRESLEVMEKSLISFNVMA
;
A
#
# COMPACT_ATOMS: atom_id res chain seq x y z
N ARG A 1 9.43 8.23 -5.85
CA ARG A 1 10.65 8.61 -5.14
C ARG A 1 11.70 7.55 -5.34
N ASN A 2 12.94 7.90 -5.34
CA ASN A 2 14.00 7.37 -6.18
C ASN A 2 14.46 5.95 -5.81
N TYR A 3 13.66 4.92 -6.09
CA TYR A 3 14.10 3.52 -6.05
C TYR A 3 15.33 3.26 -6.94
N ALA A 4 15.55 4.07 -8.00
CA ALA A 4 16.72 3.98 -8.83
C ALA A 4 18.01 4.20 -8.03
N ALA A 5 18.08 5.26 -7.22
CA ALA A 5 19.24 5.53 -6.39
C ALA A 5 19.51 4.45 -5.34
N PHE A 6 18.43 3.84 -4.80
CA PHE A 6 18.55 2.70 -3.90
C PHE A 6 19.11 1.46 -4.63
N ILE A 7 18.58 1.15 -5.80
CA ILE A 7 19.03 0.03 -6.62
C ILE A 7 20.50 0.21 -7.02
N GLU A 8 20.88 1.41 -7.47
CA GLU A 8 22.26 1.72 -7.85
C GLU A 8 23.24 1.60 -6.68
N LYS A 9 22.82 2.01 -5.48
CA LYS A 9 23.64 1.93 -4.27
C LYS A 9 23.85 0.49 -3.80
N TYR A 10 22.76 -0.30 -3.69
CA TYR A 10 22.80 -1.59 -3.01
C TYR A 10 22.90 -2.80 -3.96
N TYR A 11 22.71 -2.60 -5.25
CA TYR A 11 22.79 -3.65 -6.27
C TYR A 11 23.77 -3.30 -7.40
N PRO A 12 25.08 -3.19 -7.10
CA PRO A 12 26.09 -2.67 -8.05
C PRO A 12 26.29 -3.54 -9.31
N ARG A 13 25.75 -4.77 -9.32
CA ARG A 13 25.77 -5.66 -10.51
C ARG A 13 24.71 -5.31 -11.54
N ILE A 14 23.78 -4.42 -11.22
CA ILE A 14 22.78 -3.95 -12.17
C ILE A 14 23.42 -2.88 -13.04
N ALA A 15 23.45 -3.09 -14.35
CA ALA A 15 24.11 -2.22 -15.32
C ALA A 15 23.43 -0.83 -15.46
N GLY A 16 22.24 -0.68 -14.92
CA GLY A 16 21.50 0.57 -14.89
C GLY A 16 20.08 0.37 -14.38
N SER A 17 19.48 1.44 -13.88
CA SER A 17 18.09 1.45 -13.46
C SER A 17 17.34 2.57 -14.16
N SER A 18 16.06 2.37 -14.42
CA SER A 18 15.17 3.42 -14.93
C SER A 18 13.86 3.39 -14.15
N ILE A 19 13.30 4.59 -13.95
CA ILE A 19 12.00 4.72 -13.31
C ILE A 19 10.94 4.53 -14.39
N ILE A 20 10.17 3.45 -14.27
CA ILE A 20 8.96 3.25 -15.06
C ILE A 20 7.80 3.68 -14.16
N PHE A 21 7.16 4.80 -14.52
CA PHE A 21 5.91 5.17 -13.87
C PHE A 21 4.84 4.16 -14.25
N PRO A 22 4.00 3.69 -13.29
CA PRO A 22 2.85 2.87 -13.63
C PRO A 22 2.03 3.60 -14.69
N GLY A 23 2.03 3.09 -15.91
CA GLY A 23 1.21 3.61 -16.99
C GLY A 23 -0.25 3.32 -16.70
N GLY A 24 -1.11 4.33 -16.75
CA GLY A 24 -2.54 4.07 -16.89
C GLY A 24 -2.81 3.49 -18.28
N CYS A 25 -3.75 2.56 -18.38
CA CYS A 25 -4.31 2.22 -19.67
C CYS A 25 -5.09 3.43 -20.18
N GLU A 26 -4.49 4.22 -21.08
CA GLU A 26 -5.26 5.19 -21.82
C GLU A 26 -6.14 4.41 -22.82
N LYS A 27 -7.46 4.55 -22.69
CA LYS A 27 -8.33 4.29 -23.84
C LYS A 27 -7.82 5.23 -24.92
N ALA A 28 -7.41 4.70 -26.08
CA ALA A 28 -6.98 5.49 -27.22
C ALA A 28 -8.05 6.57 -27.50
N ALA A 29 -7.81 7.77 -26.98
CA ALA A 29 -8.68 8.91 -27.23
C ALA A 29 -8.27 9.46 -28.60
N GLY A 30 -9.17 9.36 -29.56
CA GLY A 30 -9.06 10.12 -30.80
C GLY A 30 -8.94 11.62 -30.50
N GLU A 31 -8.42 12.40 -31.43
CA GLU A 31 -8.08 13.82 -31.28
C GLU A 31 -9.22 14.75 -30.77
N ASN A 32 -10.44 14.27 -30.64
CA ASN A 32 -11.59 14.98 -30.05
C ASN A 32 -11.76 14.77 -28.52
N GLY A 33 -10.81 14.09 -27.86
CA GLY A 33 -11.01 13.52 -26.53
C GLY A 33 -11.09 14.48 -25.35
N LYS A 34 -10.65 15.75 -25.46
CA LYS A 34 -10.65 16.65 -24.27
C LYS A 34 -12.04 17.21 -23.96
N GLN A 35 -12.83 17.59 -24.96
CA GLN A 35 -14.19 18.09 -24.75
C GLN A 35 -15.20 16.98 -24.46
N GLU A 36 -14.96 15.79 -24.98
CA GLU A 36 -15.74 14.59 -24.69
C GLU A 36 -15.45 14.05 -23.29
N ALA A 37 -14.21 14.14 -22.81
CA ALA A 37 -13.82 13.74 -21.45
C ALA A 37 -14.52 14.58 -20.37
N GLU A 38 -14.67 15.90 -20.56
CA GLU A 38 -15.37 16.76 -19.60
C GLU A 38 -16.90 16.57 -19.59
N ARG A 39 -17.49 16.27 -20.74
CA ARG A 39 -18.92 15.88 -20.84
C ARG A 39 -19.16 14.48 -20.27
N ASN A 40 -18.24 13.55 -20.48
CA ASN A 40 -18.34 12.19 -19.99
C ASN A 40 -18.10 12.10 -18.46
N LEU A 41 -17.31 13.00 -17.85
CA LEU A 41 -17.13 13.05 -16.41
C LEU A 41 -18.44 13.37 -15.66
N ARG A 42 -19.27 14.27 -16.17
CA ARG A 42 -20.58 14.59 -15.55
C ARG A 42 -21.63 13.51 -15.79
N GLY A 43 -21.65 12.88 -16.98
CA GLY A 43 -22.59 11.79 -17.30
C GLY A 43 -22.13 10.41 -16.84
N ALA A 44 -20.85 10.26 -16.45
CA ALA A 44 -20.30 9.01 -15.96
C ALA A 44 -20.60 8.78 -14.46
N GLN A 45 -20.85 9.83 -13.70
CA GLN A 45 -21.25 9.72 -12.30
C GLN A 45 -22.58 8.97 -12.11
N ASP A 46 -23.52 9.13 -13.04
CA ASP A 46 -24.85 8.48 -12.97
C ASP A 46 -24.84 7.00 -13.39
N LYS A 47 -23.70 6.46 -13.85
CA LYS A 47 -23.57 5.08 -14.35
C LYS A 47 -22.60 4.20 -13.57
N LYS A 48 -21.99 4.69 -12.49
CA LYS A 48 -21.07 3.89 -11.69
C LYS A 48 -21.83 2.99 -10.72
N GLU A 49 -21.50 1.71 -10.75
CA GLU A 49 -22.11 0.68 -9.91
C GLU A 49 -21.64 0.79 -8.44
N TYR A 50 -20.36 1.15 -8.26
CA TYR A 50 -19.73 1.25 -6.95
C TYR A 50 -19.31 2.68 -6.63
N GLN A 51 -19.60 3.12 -5.41
CA GLN A 51 -19.15 4.44 -4.95
C GLN A 51 -17.65 4.43 -4.70
N ILE A 52 -17.17 3.51 -3.87
CA ILE A 52 -15.75 3.28 -3.61
C ILE A 52 -15.49 1.78 -3.67
N SER A 53 -14.49 1.36 -4.41
CA SER A 53 -14.03 -0.03 -4.42
C SER A 53 -12.61 -0.17 -3.87
N PHE A 54 -12.34 -1.30 -3.25
CA PHE A 54 -11.01 -1.74 -2.84
C PHE A 54 -10.82 -3.20 -3.24
N ILE A 55 -9.74 -3.46 -3.98
CA ILE A 55 -9.38 -4.81 -4.41
C ILE A 55 -8.15 -5.24 -3.61
N GLY A 56 -8.30 -6.27 -2.79
CA GLY A 56 -7.18 -6.81 -2.02
C GLY A 56 -7.59 -7.52 -0.75
N THR A 57 -6.61 -8.19 -0.14
CA THR A 57 -6.81 -9.01 1.05
C THR A 57 -6.72 -8.17 2.33
N TYR A 58 -7.50 -8.58 3.32
CA TYR A 58 -7.33 -8.14 4.69
C TYR A 58 -6.26 -9.00 5.38
N THR A 59 -5.36 -8.35 6.08
CA THR A 59 -4.40 -8.99 6.98
C THR A 59 -4.42 -8.24 8.30
N ASP A 60 -4.69 -8.94 9.39
CA ASP A 60 -4.62 -8.34 10.72
C ASP A 60 -3.16 -7.97 11.03
N TYR A 61 -2.87 -6.68 11.16
CA TYR A 61 -1.52 -6.20 11.49
C TYR A 61 -1.00 -6.75 12.82
N ARG A 62 -1.88 -7.14 13.73
CA ARG A 62 -1.53 -7.71 15.04
C ARG A 62 -0.85 -9.07 14.91
N SER A 63 -1.10 -9.79 13.80
CA SER A 63 -0.46 -11.08 13.53
C SER A 63 1.07 -10.99 13.39
N TYR A 64 1.59 -9.80 13.08
CA TYR A 64 3.03 -9.54 13.00
C TYR A 64 3.68 -9.22 14.35
N LEU A 65 2.90 -8.83 15.37
CA LEU A 65 3.45 -8.41 16.67
C LEU A 65 4.29 -9.48 17.38
N PRO A 66 3.93 -10.78 17.35
CA PRO A 66 4.78 -11.81 17.94
C PRO A 66 6.15 -11.90 17.26
N LEU A 67 6.21 -11.80 15.93
CA LEU A 67 7.46 -11.82 15.16
C LEU A 67 8.35 -10.62 15.54
N ILE A 68 7.74 -9.44 15.66
CA ILE A 68 8.45 -8.21 16.04
C ILE A 68 8.98 -8.30 17.48
N ARG A 69 8.18 -8.81 18.42
CA ARG A 69 8.58 -8.98 19.81
C ARG A 69 9.73 -9.98 20.01
N ASN A 70 9.76 -11.01 19.18
CA ASN A 70 10.76 -12.06 19.21
C ASN A 70 12.01 -11.72 18.38
N SER A 71 12.07 -10.54 17.75
CA SER A 71 13.25 -10.10 17.01
C SER A 71 14.47 -10.01 17.96
N GLN A 72 15.65 -10.19 17.39
CA GLN A 72 16.92 -10.22 18.13
C GLN A 72 17.95 -9.27 17.50
N GLY A 73 19.09 -9.12 18.17
CA GLY A 73 20.23 -8.37 17.66
C GLY A 73 19.90 -6.91 17.31
N ILE A 74 20.37 -6.46 16.16
CA ILE A 74 20.17 -5.10 15.65
C ILE A 74 18.68 -4.80 15.44
N ILE A 75 17.95 -5.75 14.87
CA ILE A 75 16.51 -5.59 14.58
C ILE A 75 15.73 -5.24 15.84
N LYS A 76 16.02 -5.93 16.96
CA LYS A 76 15.38 -5.63 18.25
C LYS A 76 15.72 -4.23 18.76
N LYS A 77 16.97 -3.78 18.58
CA LYS A 77 17.42 -2.46 19.02
C LYS A 77 16.69 -1.34 18.29
N ILE A 78 16.56 -1.46 16.97
CA ILE A 78 15.96 -0.40 16.14
C ILE A 78 14.44 -0.48 16.03
N ALA A 79 13.81 -1.59 16.46
CA ALA A 79 12.39 -1.87 16.21
C ALA A 79 11.46 -0.72 16.61
N ALA A 80 11.66 -0.14 17.79
CA ALA A 80 10.81 0.96 18.27
C ALA A 80 10.96 2.22 17.42
N HIS A 81 12.19 2.60 17.07
CA HIS A 81 12.47 3.78 16.25
C HIS A 81 11.97 3.58 14.82
N PHE A 82 12.21 2.41 14.25
CA PHE A 82 11.77 2.07 12.90
C PHE A 82 10.24 2.08 12.77
N LEU A 83 9.52 1.39 13.67
CA LEU A 83 8.05 1.38 13.67
C LEU A 83 7.48 2.78 13.90
N PHE A 84 8.06 3.54 14.84
CA PHE A 84 7.63 4.92 15.10
C PHE A 84 7.80 5.78 13.86
N ARG A 85 8.97 5.71 13.20
CA ARG A 85 9.26 6.49 12.01
C ARG A 85 8.33 6.13 10.85
N MET A 86 8.20 4.84 10.53
CA MET A 86 7.28 4.36 9.50
C MET A 86 5.84 4.85 9.74
N LYS A 87 5.44 4.95 11.03
CA LYS A 87 4.10 5.42 11.41
C LYS A 87 3.96 6.95 11.36
N GLN A 88 5.01 7.71 11.61
CA GLN A 88 4.96 9.18 11.57
C GLN A 88 5.20 9.74 10.17
N HIS A 89 5.91 9.01 9.33
CA HIS A 89 6.35 9.42 8.00
C HIS A 89 5.90 8.42 6.93
N PRO A 90 4.59 8.27 6.71
CA PRO A 90 4.06 7.32 5.71
C PRO A 90 4.48 7.64 4.28
N GLU A 91 4.99 8.86 4.05
CA GLU A 91 5.53 9.29 2.76
C GLU A 91 6.97 8.82 2.52
N GLU A 92 7.66 8.31 3.53
CA GLU A 92 9.02 7.80 3.40
C GLU A 92 9.02 6.33 2.96
N THR A 93 10.11 5.92 2.29
CA THR A 93 10.34 4.51 2.00
C THR A 93 10.84 3.77 3.24
N ALA A 94 10.64 2.45 3.28
CA ALA A 94 11.13 1.62 4.40
C ALA A 94 12.66 1.69 4.54
N GLU A 95 13.38 1.76 3.42
CA GLU A 95 14.83 1.90 3.38
C GLU A 95 15.30 3.18 4.07
N LYS A 96 14.65 4.30 3.74
CA LYS A 96 14.98 5.58 4.36
C LYS A 96 14.63 5.57 5.85
N ALA A 97 13.50 5.01 6.23
CA ALA A 97 13.11 4.86 7.63
C ALA A 97 14.13 4.01 8.40
N LEU A 98 14.68 2.96 7.76
CA LEU A 98 15.72 2.12 8.34
C LEU A 98 17.04 2.87 8.49
N GLU A 99 17.54 3.55 7.45
CA GLU A 99 18.76 4.36 7.51
C GLU A 99 18.71 5.36 8.66
N GLU A 100 17.60 6.08 8.80
CA GLU A 100 17.43 7.08 9.86
C GLU A 100 17.33 6.44 11.26
N SER A 101 16.74 5.26 11.37
CA SER A 101 16.65 4.53 12.63
C SER A 101 18.03 4.04 13.10
N LEU A 102 18.81 3.48 12.17
CA LEU A 102 20.20 3.06 12.42
C LEU A 102 21.06 4.26 12.82
N ARG A 103 20.95 5.36 12.09
CA ARG A 103 21.69 6.61 12.40
C ARG A 103 21.37 7.13 13.79
N LYS A 104 20.10 7.10 14.21
CA LYS A 104 19.65 7.54 15.53
C LYS A 104 20.27 6.71 16.66
N ASP A 105 20.41 5.40 16.41
CA ASP A 105 20.98 4.47 17.39
C ASP A 105 22.51 4.34 17.27
N GLY A 106 23.15 5.16 16.42
CA GLY A 106 24.62 5.18 16.24
C GLY A 106 25.17 3.88 15.61
N ILE A 107 24.31 3.15 14.86
CA ILE A 107 24.67 1.88 14.23
C ILE A 107 25.14 2.16 12.80
N VAL A 108 26.35 1.74 12.49
CA VAL A 108 26.95 1.80 11.16
C VAL A 108 27.04 0.39 10.60
N LEU A 109 26.50 0.17 9.42
CA LEU A 109 26.48 -1.11 8.71
C LEU A 109 27.17 -0.98 7.36
N SER A 110 27.74 -2.08 6.88
CA SER A 110 28.07 -2.24 5.46
C SER A 110 26.81 -2.32 4.62
N ASP A 111 26.93 -2.17 3.30
CA ASP A 111 25.77 -2.29 2.40
C ASP A 111 25.16 -3.69 2.44
N GLU A 112 25.97 -4.73 2.62
CA GLU A 112 25.51 -6.14 2.76
C GLU A 112 24.73 -6.33 4.05
N GLU A 113 25.27 -5.88 5.19
CA GLU A 113 24.59 -5.93 6.48
C GLU A 113 23.28 -5.11 6.48
N PHE A 114 23.26 -3.96 5.79
CA PHE A 114 22.04 -3.15 5.64
C PHE A 114 20.94 -3.93 4.92
N LEU A 115 21.25 -4.65 3.84
CA LEU A 115 20.28 -5.46 3.11
C LEU A 115 19.76 -6.63 3.96
N GLU A 116 20.61 -7.27 4.77
CA GLU A 116 20.20 -8.32 5.70
C GLU A 116 19.24 -7.76 6.78
N VAL A 117 19.55 -6.59 7.34
CA VAL A 117 18.68 -5.94 8.32
C VAL A 117 17.38 -5.49 7.68
N LEU A 118 17.41 -4.98 6.44
CA LEU A 118 16.21 -4.59 5.70
C LEU A 118 15.30 -5.80 5.45
N ASP A 119 15.87 -6.96 5.14
CA ASP A 119 15.09 -8.21 5.05
C ASP A 119 14.48 -8.59 6.40
N GLY A 120 15.23 -8.47 7.46
CA GLY A 120 14.79 -8.79 8.82
C GLY A 120 13.69 -7.88 9.37
N VAL A 121 13.56 -6.64 8.89
CA VAL A 121 12.48 -5.72 9.31
C VAL A 121 11.20 -5.86 8.48
N LYS A 122 11.13 -6.75 7.49
CA LYS A 122 9.92 -6.99 6.68
C LYS A 122 8.65 -7.21 7.51
N PRO A 123 8.66 -7.97 8.61
CA PRO A 123 7.46 -8.10 9.46
C PRO A 123 6.95 -6.76 9.99
N MET A 124 7.85 -5.81 10.27
CA MET A 124 7.47 -4.47 10.72
C MET A 124 6.87 -3.65 9.58
N ILE A 125 7.42 -3.75 8.38
CA ILE A 125 6.90 -3.11 7.17
C ILE A 125 5.47 -3.60 6.91
N TYR A 126 5.26 -4.92 6.87
CA TYR A 126 3.93 -5.50 6.64
C TYR A 126 2.94 -5.16 7.76
N CYS A 127 3.41 -5.07 9.01
CA CYS A 127 2.62 -4.60 10.14
C CYS A 127 2.08 -3.18 9.90
N ILE A 128 2.94 -2.25 9.51
CA ILE A 128 2.56 -0.86 9.24
C ILE A 128 1.66 -0.74 8.01
N MET A 129 1.97 -1.44 6.91
CA MET A 129 1.12 -1.47 5.72
C MET A 129 -0.30 -1.95 6.04
N SER A 130 -0.42 -3.06 6.79
CA SER A 130 -1.71 -3.60 7.20
C SER A 130 -2.45 -2.68 8.17
N TYR A 131 -1.74 -2.02 9.09
CA TYR A 131 -2.29 -1.01 9.99
C TYR A 131 -2.90 0.17 9.23
N TYR A 132 -2.18 0.73 8.24
CA TYR A 132 -2.70 1.84 7.46
C TYR A 132 -3.89 1.45 6.59
N ARG A 133 -3.87 0.23 6.04
CA ARG A 133 -5.02 -0.31 5.28
C ARG A 133 -6.26 -0.41 6.17
N GLU A 134 -6.11 -0.99 7.36
CA GLU A 134 -7.21 -1.09 8.34
C GLU A 134 -7.71 0.29 8.74
N LYS A 135 -6.80 1.23 9.03
CA LYS A 135 -7.14 2.61 9.39
C LYS A 135 -7.90 3.36 8.29
N ALA A 136 -7.46 3.23 7.04
CA ALA A 136 -8.10 3.89 5.91
C ALA A 136 -9.53 3.36 5.69
N VAL A 137 -9.71 2.04 5.73
CA VAL A 137 -11.04 1.42 5.64
C VAL A 137 -11.93 1.89 6.80
N LYS A 138 -11.40 1.90 8.02
CA LYS A 138 -12.14 2.38 9.19
C LYS A 138 -12.69 3.79 8.99
N VAL A 139 -11.86 4.73 8.52
CA VAL A 139 -12.27 6.13 8.29
C VAL A 139 -13.39 6.24 7.27
N ILE A 140 -13.32 5.47 6.17
CA ILE A 140 -14.37 5.45 5.14
C ILE A 140 -15.70 4.96 5.73
N LEU A 141 -15.67 3.87 6.48
CA LEU A 141 -16.88 3.28 7.07
C LEU A 141 -17.47 4.16 8.19
N GLU A 142 -16.63 4.81 9.00
CA GLU A 142 -17.07 5.76 10.04
C GLU A 142 -17.70 7.03 9.43
N ALA A 143 -17.32 7.39 8.22
CA ALA A 143 -17.96 8.47 7.47
C ALA A 143 -19.33 8.06 6.87
N GLY A 144 -19.79 6.83 7.08
CA GLY A 144 -21.04 6.33 6.53
C GLY A 144 -21.00 6.09 5.01
N ILE A 145 -19.80 5.95 4.45
CA ILE A 145 -19.61 5.73 3.02
C ILE A 145 -19.54 4.24 2.74
N THR A 146 -20.33 3.77 1.77
CA THR A 146 -20.30 2.37 1.37
C THR A 146 -19.00 2.05 0.65
N LEU A 147 -18.30 1.03 1.15
CA LEU A 147 -17.08 0.49 0.57
C LEU A 147 -17.32 -0.93 0.06
N GLU A 148 -17.10 -1.14 -1.21
CA GLU A 148 -17.14 -2.44 -1.86
C GLU A 148 -15.73 -3.05 -1.84
N VAL A 149 -15.52 -4.14 -1.11
CA VAL A 149 -14.21 -4.81 -1.04
C VAL A 149 -14.25 -6.13 -1.79
N PHE A 150 -13.25 -6.38 -2.61
CA PHE A 150 -13.08 -7.60 -3.39
C PHE A 150 -11.95 -8.43 -2.78
N GLY A 151 -12.35 -9.38 -1.92
CA GLY A 151 -11.44 -10.27 -1.20
C GLY A 151 -12.11 -10.87 0.05
N ASP A 152 -12.23 -12.19 0.09
CA ASP A 152 -12.93 -12.94 1.14
C ASP A 152 -12.40 -12.75 2.55
N SER A 153 -11.11 -12.44 2.68
CA SER A 153 -10.45 -12.26 3.98
C SER A 153 -11.04 -11.14 4.82
N TRP A 154 -11.75 -10.18 4.20
CA TRP A 154 -12.41 -9.07 4.88
C TRP A 154 -13.55 -9.50 5.81
N LYS A 155 -14.13 -10.68 5.62
CA LYS A 155 -15.08 -11.29 6.56
C LYS A 155 -14.49 -11.47 7.97
N LYS A 156 -13.15 -11.58 8.06
CA LYS A 156 -12.42 -11.74 9.33
C LYS A 156 -11.94 -10.41 9.92
N SER A 157 -12.20 -9.30 9.24
CA SER A 157 -11.81 -7.98 9.71
C SER A 157 -12.72 -7.52 10.87
N PRO A 158 -12.27 -6.56 11.70
CA PRO A 158 -13.09 -5.93 12.72
C PRO A 158 -14.34 -5.23 12.17
N PHE A 159 -14.43 -5.10 10.85
CA PHE A 159 -15.51 -4.39 10.14
C PHE A 159 -16.46 -5.31 9.40
N GLY A 160 -16.28 -6.64 9.51
CA GLY A 160 -17.06 -7.63 8.73
C GLY A 160 -18.58 -7.47 8.85
N ASP A 161 -19.05 -6.98 10.00
CA ASP A 161 -20.48 -6.75 10.27
C ASP A 161 -20.93 -5.29 10.03
N SER A 162 -20.07 -4.44 9.47
CA SER A 162 -20.41 -3.05 9.18
C SER A 162 -21.47 -2.95 8.07
N PRO A 163 -22.56 -2.18 8.27
CA PRO A 163 -23.59 -2.00 7.22
C PRO A 163 -23.06 -1.24 5.99
N TYR A 164 -21.91 -0.59 6.12
CA TYR A 164 -21.24 0.14 5.04
C TYR A 164 -20.15 -0.66 4.34
N LEU A 165 -19.84 -1.88 4.79
CA LEU A 165 -18.87 -2.76 4.14
C LEU A 165 -19.61 -3.86 3.36
N ARG A 166 -19.40 -3.90 2.05
CA ARG A 166 -19.89 -4.97 1.18
C ARG A 166 -18.72 -5.80 0.71
N ILE A 167 -18.76 -7.10 1.00
CA ILE A 167 -17.66 -8.02 0.76
C ILE A 167 -18.02 -8.91 -0.43
N HIS A 168 -17.19 -8.84 -1.46
CA HIS A 168 -17.26 -9.66 -2.65
C HIS A 168 -16.15 -10.72 -2.64
N GLU A 169 -16.31 -11.72 -3.48
CA GLU A 169 -15.26 -12.70 -3.74
C GLU A 169 -13.99 -12.03 -4.31
N ALA A 170 -12.87 -12.73 -4.18
CA ALA A 170 -11.63 -12.27 -4.77
C ALA A 170 -11.75 -12.30 -6.31
N VAL A 171 -11.23 -11.29 -6.96
CA VAL A 171 -11.25 -11.14 -8.42
C VAL A 171 -9.86 -11.33 -9.00
N ASP A 172 -9.81 -11.81 -10.25
CA ASP A 172 -8.57 -11.90 -10.99
C ASP A 172 -8.15 -10.51 -11.56
N MET A 173 -7.02 -10.49 -12.29
CA MET A 173 -6.48 -9.24 -12.84
C MET A 173 -7.43 -8.60 -13.88
N ARG A 174 -8.13 -9.39 -14.69
CA ARG A 174 -9.06 -8.89 -15.71
C ARG A 174 -10.31 -8.34 -15.07
N GLU A 175 -10.90 -9.10 -14.17
CA GLU A 175 -12.08 -8.71 -13.39
C GLU A 175 -11.80 -7.45 -12.54
N SER A 176 -10.56 -7.30 -12.03
CA SER A 176 -10.17 -6.11 -11.28
C SER A 176 -10.25 -4.82 -12.09
N LEU A 177 -9.93 -4.88 -13.39
CA LEU A 177 -10.09 -3.74 -14.31
C LEU A 177 -11.57 -3.38 -14.49
N GLU A 178 -12.44 -4.39 -14.62
CA GLU A 178 -13.88 -4.18 -14.74
C GLU A 178 -14.47 -3.55 -13.47
N VAL A 179 -14.03 -4.00 -12.28
CA VAL A 179 -14.41 -3.39 -11.00
C VAL A 179 -13.96 -1.93 -10.94
N MET A 180 -12.73 -1.62 -11.35
CA MET A 180 -12.22 -0.25 -11.39
C MET A 180 -13.03 0.63 -12.35
N GLU A 181 -13.39 0.11 -13.53
CA GLU A 181 -14.23 0.82 -14.48
C GLU A 181 -15.62 1.12 -13.95
N LYS A 182 -16.20 0.22 -13.17
CA LYS A 182 -17.52 0.36 -12.53
C LYS A 182 -17.51 1.22 -11.28
N SER A 183 -16.33 1.58 -10.76
CA SER A 183 -16.18 2.35 -9.53
C SER A 183 -16.07 3.85 -9.81
N LEU A 184 -16.69 4.67 -8.98
CA LEU A 184 -16.44 6.11 -8.98
C LEU A 184 -15.03 6.41 -8.47
N ILE A 185 -14.64 5.73 -7.39
CA ILE A 185 -13.29 5.78 -6.81
C ILE A 185 -12.81 4.35 -6.62
N SER A 186 -11.68 3.99 -7.25
CA SER A 186 -10.94 2.78 -6.90
C SER A 186 -9.76 3.19 -6.03
N PHE A 187 -9.77 2.70 -4.80
CA PHE A 187 -8.83 3.14 -3.80
C PHE A 187 -7.85 2.00 -3.46
N ASN A 188 -6.59 2.34 -3.29
CA ASN A 188 -5.57 1.39 -2.88
C ASN A 188 -4.63 2.05 -1.86
N VAL A 189 -4.41 1.37 -0.74
CA VAL A 189 -3.44 1.80 0.28
C VAL A 189 -2.14 1.08 0.02
N MET A 190 -1.24 1.80 -0.63
CA MET A 190 0.16 1.41 -0.75
C MET A 190 0.96 2.28 0.24
N ALA A 191 1.46 1.64 1.27
CA ALA A 191 2.37 2.26 2.23
C ALA A 191 3.82 2.07 1.78
#